data_db01b9c2298c5cd4c484fabec48f4794
#
_entry.id   db01b9c2298c5cd4c484fabec48f4794
#
_cell.length_a   1.000
_cell.length_b   1.000
_cell.length_c   1.000
_cell.angle_alpha   90.00
_cell.angle_beta   90.00
_cell.angle_gamma   90.00
#
_symmetry.space_group_name_H-M   'P 1'
#
loop_
_entity.id
_entity.type
_entity.pdbx_description
1 polymer ?
#
loop_
_entity_poly.entity_id
_entity_poly.type
_entity_poly.pdbx_seq_one_letter_code
_entity_poly.pdbx_strand_id
1 'polypeptide(L)'
;MNKINNKTVTVSTSSELKEALEQNNGYEYIYLENDITLNSGITINSKKSKITINGTYQNTMHTLTGMNSSEATDTIISTALTKEVQIKNMKIINTNIYGIIYVPIDDSYDEIVTSYDNVIFNGTQLSFNPYGTVKINNCNITIESTNGIESQEVCEAECIIIGGKTSITSSSPNLPLFSFRSDSVNPAVIFLCKSDITISTDTREFMSGTNKLNFTILHDTKVHLTTGNGFSSMTIHGANNVLIDERASFIFIEKSHQRIPMWAIFGNLTMKEDSELQIINSYNNTPSDNYNIHFKGTDCKINLYNPKNLTIYTKNANVIYTNNPLTFSISCSRINMWQNSTDLSSAGDINNIPDYSWYKDDGLLQIEGTITSDLTNDALEINEEYFSTIYFNIEE
;
A
#
# COMPACT_ATOMS: atom_id res chain seq x y z
N MET A 1 22.51 -21.35 -23.97
CA MET A 1 22.90 -21.05 -22.59
C MET A 1 24.42 -20.95 -22.48
N ASN A 2 24.93 -19.80 -22.05
CA ASN A 2 26.38 -19.58 -21.94
C ASN A 2 26.78 -19.44 -20.44
N LYS A 3 27.68 -20.27 -19.96
CA LYS A 3 28.17 -20.24 -18.60
C LYS A 3 29.21 -19.11 -18.42
N ILE A 4 28.93 -18.17 -17.53
CA ILE A 4 29.88 -17.11 -17.16
C ILE A 4 30.83 -17.60 -16.04
N ASN A 5 30.26 -18.24 -15.01
CA ASN A 5 30.99 -18.88 -13.93
C ASN A 5 30.15 -19.99 -13.27
N ASN A 6 30.58 -20.57 -12.16
CA ASN A 6 29.88 -21.69 -11.51
C ASN A 6 28.48 -21.34 -10.99
N LYS A 7 28.17 -20.04 -10.79
CA LYS A 7 26.87 -19.56 -10.28
C LYS A 7 26.11 -18.69 -11.26
N THR A 8 26.71 -18.34 -12.41
CA THR A 8 26.19 -17.34 -13.31
C THR A 8 26.10 -17.87 -14.73
N VAL A 9 24.94 -17.68 -15.34
CA VAL A 9 24.66 -18.12 -16.71
C VAL A 9 23.90 -17.06 -17.47
N THR A 10 24.06 -17.02 -18.78
CA THR A 10 23.18 -16.27 -19.70
C THR A 10 22.26 -17.24 -20.43
N VAL A 11 21.03 -16.77 -20.72
CA VAL A 11 20.00 -17.53 -21.41
C VAL A 11 19.36 -16.67 -22.50
N SER A 12 19.04 -17.28 -23.62
CA SER A 12 18.51 -16.61 -24.81
C SER A 12 17.13 -17.11 -25.22
N THR A 13 16.66 -18.22 -24.63
CA THR A 13 15.39 -18.85 -24.95
C THR A 13 14.63 -19.31 -23.70
N SER A 14 13.32 -19.55 -23.84
CA SER A 14 12.47 -20.11 -22.79
C SER A 14 12.99 -21.46 -22.29
N SER A 15 13.45 -22.32 -23.21
CA SER A 15 14.00 -23.64 -22.84
C SER A 15 15.28 -23.54 -22.05
N GLU A 16 16.18 -22.61 -22.38
CA GLU A 16 17.39 -22.35 -21.60
C GLU A 16 17.10 -21.76 -20.23
N LEU A 17 16.12 -20.86 -20.14
CA LEU A 17 15.66 -20.32 -18.84
C LEU A 17 15.08 -21.44 -17.97
N LYS A 18 14.24 -22.31 -18.56
CA LYS A 18 13.70 -23.49 -17.88
C LYS A 18 14.80 -24.41 -17.40
N GLU A 19 15.77 -24.76 -18.22
CA GLU A 19 16.91 -25.58 -17.83
C GLU A 19 17.72 -24.95 -16.69
N ALA A 20 17.96 -23.63 -16.77
CA ALA A 20 18.70 -22.90 -15.75
C ALA A 20 17.98 -22.91 -14.40
N LEU A 21 16.66 -22.87 -14.35
CA LEU A 21 15.86 -22.83 -13.14
C LEU A 21 15.52 -24.23 -12.58
N GLU A 22 15.15 -25.19 -13.44
CA GLU A 22 14.66 -26.49 -13.00
C GLU A 22 15.79 -27.48 -12.64
N GLN A 23 16.95 -27.35 -13.27
CA GLN A 23 18.04 -28.28 -13.02
C GLN A 23 18.90 -27.90 -11.82
N ASN A 24 19.44 -28.94 -11.15
CA ASN A 24 20.42 -28.78 -10.06
C ASN A 24 21.82 -28.45 -10.60
N ASN A 25 21.96 -27.30 -11.25
CA ASN A 25 23.17 -26.86 -11.95
C ASN A 25 23.99 -25.81 -11.16
N GLY A 26 23.53 -25.41 -9.96
CA GLY A 26 24.20 -24.44 -9.10
C GLY A 26 24.08 -22.99 -9.54
N TYR A 27 23.33 -22.68 -10.61
CA TYR A 27 23.15 -21.29 -11.04
C TYR A 27 22.21 -20.54 -10.09
N GLU A 28 22.69 -19.38 -9.62
CA GLU A 28 21.95 -18.44 -8.75
C GLU A 28 21.65 -17.12 -9.49
N TYR A 29 22.47 -16.77 -10.48
CA TYR A 29 22.36 -15.55 -11.27
C TYR A 29 22.15 -15.89 -12.74
N ILE A 30 21.00 -15.49 -13.29
CA ILE A 30 20.58 -15.77 -14.66
C ILE A 30 20.40 -14.44 -15.38
N TYR A 31 21.13 -14.20 -16.46
CA TYR A 31 21.01 -13.02 -17.29
C TYR A 31 20.28 -13.35 -18.59
N LEU A 32 19.31 -12.52 -18.96
CA LEU A 32 18.67 -12.63 -20.28
C LEU A 32 19.55 -11.96 -21.33
N GLU A 33 19.93 -12.71 -22.38
CA GLU A 33 20.64 -12.17 -23.54
C GLU A 33 19.69 -11.70 -24.64
N ASN A 34 18.42 -12.10 -24.61
CA ASN A 34 17.38 -11.74 -25.54
C ASN A 34 16.05 -11.56 -24.81
N ASP A 35 15.07 -11.00 -25.50
CA ASP A 35 13.68 -11.06 -25.08
C ASP A 35 13.23 -12.54 -25.08
N ILE A 36 12.56 -12.95 -23.99
CA ILE A 36 12.10 -14.33 -23.79
C ILE A 36 10.60 -14.34 -23.56
N THR A 37 9.89 -15.17 -24.35
CA THR A 37 8.49 -15.50 -24.09
C THR A 37 8.43 -16.91 -23.53
N LEU A 38 7.80 -17.08 -22.36
CA LEU A 38 7.61 -18.40 -21.76
C LEU A 38 6.68 -19.25 -22.64
N ASN A 39 7.07 -20.48 -22.92
CA ASN A 39 6.30 -21.45 -23.71
C ASN A 39 5.80 -22.64 -22.86
N SER A 40 6.17 -22.70 -21.61
CA SER A 40 5.68 -23.63 -20.58
C SER A 40 5.98 -23.08 -19.22
N GLY A 41 5.26 -23.54 -18.20
CA GLY A 41 5.58 -23.25 -16.82
C GLY A 41 6.96 -23.80 -16.43
N ILE A 42 7.55 -23.19 -15.43
CA ILE A 42 8.89 -23.47 -14.93
C ILE A 42 8.80 -23.69 -13.41
N THR A 43 9.24 -24.83 -12.90
CA THR A 43 9.33 -25.07 -11.45
C THR A 43 10.79 -24.91 -10.98
N ILE A 44 11.04 -23.96 -10.11
CA ILE A 44 12.39 -23.74 -9.56
C ILE A 44 12.85 -24.99 -8.80
N ASN A 45 14.05 -25.46 -9.07
CA ASN A 45 14.60 -26.63 -8.39
C ASN A 45 14.71 -26.39 -6.88
N SER A 46 14.24 -27.34 -6.09
CA SER A 46 14.22 -27.26 -4.61
C SER A 46 15.59 -27.08 -3.94
N LYS A 47 16.69 -27.32 -4.64
CA LYS A 47 18.04 -27.05 -4.14
C LYS A 47 18.50 -25.60 -4.33
N LYS A 48 17.69 -24.78 -4.99
CA LYS A 48 17.98 -23.36 -5.26
C LYS A 48 17.29 -22.48 -4.21
N SER A 49 18.02 -22.13 -3.15
CA SER A 49 17.46 -21.28 -2.09
C SER A 49 17.36 -19.80 -2.48
N LYS A 50 18.18 -19.34 -3.42
CA LYS A 50 18.18 -17.95 -3.90
C LYS A 50 18.41 -17.89 -5.40
N ILE A 51 17.55 -17.16 -6.09
CA ILE A 51 17.60 -16.96 -7.55
C ILE A 51 17.49 -15.48 -7.87
N THR A 52 18.34 -15.02 -8.76
CA THR A 52 18.25 -13.69 -9.38
C THR A 52 18.13 -13.84 -10.89
N ILE A 53 17.02 -13.34 -11.46
CA ILE A 53 16.83 -13.21 -12.91
C ILE A 53 17.03 -11.74 -13.25
N ASN A 54 18.06 -11.45 -14.03
CA ASN A 54 18.41 -10.09 -14.43
C ASN A 54 18.17 -9.92 -15.94
N GLY A 55 17.29 -8.98 -16.29
CA GLY A 55 16.95 -8.70 -17.68
C GLY A 55 17.99 -7.82 -18.41
N THR A 56 18.99 -7.31 -17.73
CA THR A 56 20.01 -6.48 -18.39
C THR A 56 21.30 -7.26 -18.64
N TYR A 57 21.64 -7.39 -19.89
CA TYR A 57 22.92 -7.95 -20.36
C TYR A 57 23.55 -7.03 -21.38
N GLN A 58 24.87 -6.77 -21.25
CA GLN A 58 25.64 -5.86 -22.12
C GLN A 58 24.95 -4.48 -22.33
N ASN A 59 24.42 -3.90 -21.25
CA ASN A 59 23.69 -2.62 -21.22
C ASN A 59 22.35 -2.60 -22.01
N THR A 60 21.85 -3.74 -22.43
CA THR A 60 20.52 -3.87 -23.05
C THR A 60 19.54 -4.48 -22.06
N MET A 61 18.41 -3.81 -21.85
CA MET A 61 17.30 -4.32 -21.03
C MET A 61 16.37 -5.17 -21.90
N HIS A 62 16.19 -6.41 -21.52
CA HIS A 62 15.36 -7.41 -22.21
C HIS A 62 14.00 -7.56 -21.55
N THR A 63 13.06 -8.15 -22.30
CA THR A 63 11.69 -8.41 -21.91
C THR A 63 11.50 -9.89 -21.56
N LEU A 64 10.86 -10.15 -20.42
CA LEU A 64 10.30 -11.45 -20.09
C LEU A 64 8.79 -11.41 -20.27
N THR A 65 8.27 -12.20 -21.20
CA THR A 65 6.83 -12.34 -21.45
C THR A 65 6.31 -13.63 -20.84
N GLY A 66 5.33 -13.53 -19.95
CA GLY A 66 4.62 -14.67 -19.37
C GLY A 66 3.69 -15.34 -20.37
N MET A 67 3.13 -16.49 -19.99
CA MET A 67 2.13 -17.18 -20.79
C MET A 67 0.76 -16.49 -20.65
N ASN A 68 0.01 -16.44 -21.74
CA ASN A 68 -1.40 -16.02 -21.71
C ASN A 68 -2.25 -17.20 -21.20
N SER A 69 -2.47 -17.25 -19.90
CA SER A 69 -3.12 -18.39 -19.22
C SER A 69 -3.76 -17.95 -17.91
N SER A 70 -4.74 -18.72 -17.45
CA SER A 70 -5.35 -18.62 -16.12
C SER A 70 -4.87 -19.73 -15.17
N GLU A 71 -3.82 -20.48 -15.56
CA GLU A 71 -3.32 -21.59 -14.76
C GLU A 71 -2.03 -21.21 -14.02
N ALA A 72 -1.98 -21.53 -12.72
CA ALA A 72 -0.80 -21.29 -11.90
C ALA A 72 0.44 -22.08 -12.42
N THR A 73 0.21 -23.24 -13.03
CA THR A 73 1.26 -24.08 -13.61
C THR A 73 1.96 -23.44 -14.80
N ASP A 74 1.40 -22.39 -15.38
CA ASP A 74 1.95 -21.67 -16.53
C ASP A 74 2.79 -20.43 -16.14
N THR A 75 3.31 -20.42 -14.94
CA THR A 75 4.15 -19.35 -14.37
C THR A 75 5.55 -19.86 -14.01
N ILE A 76 6.36 -19.02 -13.36
CA ILE A 76 7.56 -19.45 -12.66
C ILE A 76 7.17 -19.79 -11.22
N ILE A 77 7.18 -21.09 -10.89
CA ILE A 77 6.70 -21.63 -9.63
C ILE A 77 7.86 -21.76 -8.64
N SER A 78 7.71 -21.14 -7.48
CA SER A 78 8.65 -21.32 -6.37
C SER A 78 8.43 -22.67 -5.68
N THR A 79 9.44 -23.13 -4.95
CA THR A 79 9.35 -24.33 -4.09
C THR A 79 9.61 -23.95 -2.63
N ALA A 80 9.14 -24.76 -1.68
CA ALA A 80 9.24 -24.48 -0.25
C ALA A 80 10.68 -24.24 0.27
N LEU A 81 11.70 -24.73 -0.42
CA LEU A 81 13.10 -24.52 -0.06
C LEU A 81 13.71 -23.27 -0.70
N THR A 82 13.01 -22.61 -1.61
CA THR A 82 13.43 -21.34 -2.19
C THR A 82 13.11 -20.22 -1.19
N LYS A 83 14.12 -19.49 -0.74
CA LYS A 83 13.95 -18.38 0.20
C LYS A 83 13.78 -17.03 -0.49
N GLU A 84 14.36 -16.87 -1.66
CA GLU A 84 14.28 -15.61 -2.41
C GLU A 84 14.28 -15.83 -3.93
N VAL A 85 13.32 -15.21 -4.60
CA VAL A 85 13.29 -15.05 -6.06
C VAL A 85 13.32 -13.57 -6.38
N GLN A 86 14.43 -13.10 -6.95
CA GLN A 86 14.59 -11.70 -7.36
C GLN A 86 14.52 -11.58 -8.88
N ILE A 87 13.68 -10.66 -9.34
CA ILE A 87 13.63 -10.20 -10.72
C ILE A 87 14.12 -8.76 -10.76
N LYS A 88 15.05 -8.45 -11.65
CA LYS A 88 15.56 -7.09 -11.73
C LYS A 88 15.96 -6.64 -13.13
N ASN A 89 15.97 -5.31 -13.31
CA ASN A 89 16.47 -4.64 -14.51
C ASN A 89 15.83 -5.20 -15.79
N MET A 90 14.50 -5.34 -15.84
CA MET A 90 13.83 -5.90 -17.02
C MET A 90 12.45 -5.29 -17.26
N LYS A 91 11.97 -5.52 -18.47
CA LYS A 91 10.55 -5.38 -18.79
C LYS A 91 9.84 -6.70 -18.57
N ILE A 92 8.63 -6.67 -18.03
CA ILE A 92 7.78 -7.84 -17.88
C ILE A 92 6.44 -7.54 -18.54
N ILE A 93 5.99 -8.46 -19.38
CA ILE A 93 4.62 -8.50 -19.90
C ILE A 93 4.00 -9.80 -19.42
N ASN A 94 2.97 -9.71 -18.59
CA ASN A 94 2.34 -10.92 -18.03
C ASN A 94 0.82 -10.84 -18.12
N THR A 95 0.23 -11.88 -18.69
CA THR A 95 -1.22 -12.02 -18.85
C THR A 95 -1.78 -13.22 -18.07
N ASN A 96 -1.03 -13.72 -17.10
CA ASN A 96 -1.47 -14.78 -16.19
C ASN A 96 -2.00 -14.17 -14.89
N ILE A 97 -3.16 -14.65 -14.44
CA ILE A 97 -3.84 -14.17 -13.22
C ILE A 97 -3.07 -14.47 -11.91
N TYR A 98 -2.08 -15.36 -11.95
CA TYR A 98 -1.20 -15.68 -10.79
C TYR A 98 0.14 -14.93 -10.82
N GLY A 99 0.28 -13.93 -11.69
CA GLY A 99 1.53 -13.18 -11.81
C GLY A 99 2.63 -13.92 -12.57
N ILE A 100 3.82 -13.31 -12.64
CA ILE A 100 4.99 -13.94 -13.27
C ILE A 100 5.67 -14.94 -12.33
N ILE A 101 5.61 -14.68 -11.01
CA ILE A 101 6.06 -15.60 -9.96
C ILE A 101 4.85 -16.06 -9.16
N TYR A 102 4.68 -17.36 -9.08
CA TYR A 102 3.67 -18.02 -8.27
C TYR A 102 4.33 -18.78 -7.11
N VAL A 103 3.89 -18.50 -5.91
CA VAL A 103 4.24 -19.25 -4.70
C VAL A 103 3.00 -20.03 -4.28
N PRO A 104 3.05 -21.38 -4.22
CA PRO A 104 1.91 -22.21 -3.85
C PRO A 104 1.31 -21.86 -2.49
N ILE A 105 0.00 -22.07 -2.36
CA ILE A 105 -0.75 -21.85 -1.11
C ILE A 105 -0.53 -23.04 -0.18
N ASP A 106 0.47 -22.93 0.68
CA ASP A 106 0.79 -23.94 1.69
C ASP A 106 1.68 -23.29 2.78
N ASP A 107 1.47 -23.59 4.04
CA ASP A 107 2.18 -22.99 5.18
C ASP A 107 3.71 -23.22 5.14
N SER A 108 4.17 -24.20 4.36
CA SER A 108 5.63 -24.41 4.17
C SER A 108 6.32 -23.33 3.33
N TYR A 109 5.56 -22.38 2.76
CA TYR A 109 6.05 -21.29 1.91
C TYR A 109 6.06 -19.92 2.60
N ASP A 110 5.91 -19.87 3.91
CA ASP A 110 5.70 -18.65 4.73
C ASP A 110 6.86 -17.64 4.72
N GLU A 111 8.08 -18.05 4.42
CA GLU A 111 9.26 -17.17 4.45
C GLU A 111 9.77 -16.77 3.06
N ILE A 112 9.04 -17.11 2.01
CA ILE A 112 9.52 -16.82 0.65
C ILE A 112 9.41 -15.32 0.34
N VAL A 113 10.51 -14.77 -0.16
CA VAL A 113 10.59 -13.39 -0.64
C VAL A 113 10.58 -13.40 -2.16
N THR A 114 9.60 -12.75 -2.76
CA THR A 114 9.62 -12.37 -4.18
C THR A 114 9.97 -10.90 -4.28
N SER A 115 10.99 -10.54 -5.05
CA SER A 115 11.44 -9.16 -5.15
C SER A 115 11.60 -8.68 -6.58
N TYR A 116 11.17 -7.45 -6.81
CA TYR A 116 11.20 -6.75 -8.09
C TYR A 116 11.97 -5.45 -7.92
N ASP A 117 13.08 -5.29 -8.64
CA ASP A 117 13.92 -4.09 -8.56
C ASP A 117 14.24 -3.55 -9.95
N ASN A 118 13.94 -2.28 -10.18
CA ASN A 118 14.08 -1.64 -11.49
C ASN A 118 13.34 -2.42 -12.60
N VAL A 119 12.05 -2.71 -12.37
CA VAL A 119 11.19 -3.46 -13.29
C VAL A 119 10.14 -2.53 -13.90
N ILE A 120 9.94 -2.67 -15.21
CA ILE A 120 8.80 -2.10 -15.93
C ILE A 120 7.81 -3.25 -16.18
N PHE A 121 6.69 -3.22 -15.51
CA PHE A 121 5.68 -4.27 -15.60
C PHE A 121 4.41 -3.77 -16.30
N ASN A 122 3.87 -4.60 -17.18
CA ASN A 122 2.55 -4.43 -17.75
C ASN A 122 1.83 -5.81 -17.77
N GLY A 123 0.64 -5.86 -17.23
CA GLY A 123 -0.13 -7.10 -17.24
C GLY A 123 -1.22 -7.19 -16.19
N THR A 124 -1.71 -8.41 -15.96
CA THR A 124 -2.88 -8.68 -15.12
C THR A 124 -2.55 -8.72 -13.63
N GLN A 125 -1.42 -9.32 -13.26
CA GLN A 125 -0.92 -9.44 -11.88
C GLN A 125 0.61 -9.55 -11.88
N LEU A 126 1.27 -8.91 -10.92
CA LEU A 126 2.73 -8.96 -10.80
C LEU A 126 3.20 -10.24 -10.10
N SER A 127 2.61 -10.57 -8.96
CA SER A 127 3.09 -11.65 -8.08
C SER A 127 1.98 -12.26 -7.24
N PHE A 128 2.06 -13.56 -7.04
CA PHE A 128 1.22 -14.31 -6.11
C PHE A 128 2.11 -15.01 -5.08
N ASN A 129 2.14 -14.49 -3.84
CA ASN A 129 2.96 -15.00 -2.74
C ASN A 129 2.24 -14.85 -1.39
N PRO A 130 1.10 -15.53 -1.21
CA PRO A 130 0.10 -15.23 -0.19
C PRO A 130 0.60 -15.36 1.26
N TYR A 131 1.61 -16.18 1.53
CA TYR A 131 2.19 -16.36 2.87
C TYR A 131 3.56 -15.70 3.04
N GLY A 132 4.10 -15.10 2.01
CA GLY A 132 5.44 -14.55 2.03
C GLY A 132 5.48 -13.02 1.84
N THR A 133 6.66 -12.55 1.49
CA THR A 133 6.93 -11.13 1.28
C THR A 133 7.08 -10.79 -0.19
N VAL A 134 6.38 -9.76 -0.64
CA VAL A 134 6.59 -9.14 -1.97
C VAL A 134 7.31 -7.81 -1.79
N LYS A 135 8.49 -7.66 -2.43
CA LYS A 135 9.28 -6.42 -2.44
C LYS A 135 9.23 -5.77 -3.81
N ILE A 136 8.91 -4.49 -3.85
CA ILE A 136 8.82 -3.67 -5.08
C ILE A 136 9.70 -2.44 -4.89
N ASN A 137 10.73 -2.29 -5.70
CA ASN A 137 11.67 -1.20 -5.56
C ASN A 137 12.06 -0.61 -6.92
N ASN A 138 12.00 0.71 -7.08
CA ASN A 138 12.32 1.42 -8.32
C ASN A 138 11.53 0.90 -9.55
N CYS A 139 10.26 0.54 -9.37
CA CYS A 139 9.46 -0.10 -10.39
C CYS A 139 8.43 0.86 -11.02
N ASN A 140 8.09 0.57 -12.28
CA ASN A 140 6.93 1.16 -12.95
C ASN A 140 5.95 0.02 -13.30
N ILE A 141 4.82 -0.03 -12.60
CA ILE A 141 3.87 -1.13 -12.66
C ILE A 141 2.54 -0.63 -13.23
N THR A 142 2.08 -1.30 -14.27
CA THR A 142 0.74 -1.09 -14.84
C THR A 142 -0.04 -2.41 -14.75
N ILE A 143 -1.15 -2.39 -14.01
CA ILE A 143 -2.11 -3.49 -13.91
C ILE A 143 -3.30 -3.17 -14.78
N GLU A 144 -3.54 -3.99 -15.79
CA GLU A 144 -4.64 -3.81 -16.74
C GLU A 144 -5.14 -5.15 -17.29
N SER A 145 -6.39 -5.17 -17.75
CA SER A 145 -6.94 -6.33 -18.47
C SER A 145 -6.26 -6.47 -19.82
N THR A 146 -5.78 -7.65 -20.12
CA THR A 146 -4.98 -7.92 -21.33
C THR A 146 -5.39 -9.22 -21.96
N ASN A 147 -5.58 -9.23 -23.29
CA ASN A 147 -5.91 -10.41 -24.07
C ASN A 147 -7.15 -11.20 -23.59
N GLY A 148 -8.16 -10.50 -23.05
CA GLY A 148 -9.39 -11.12 -22.54
C GLY A 148 -9.27 -11.70 -21.14
N ILE A 149 -8.12 -11.57 -20.49
CA ILE A 149 -7.92 -11.88 -19.08
C ILE A 149 -8.12 -10.60 -18.28
N GLU A 150 -8.99 -10.66 -17.27
CA GLU A 150 -9.26 -9.51 -16.41
C GLU A 150 -8.05 -9.17 -15.53
N SER A 151 -7.87 -7.88 -15.30
CA SER A 151 -6.87 -7.39 -14.36
C SER A 151 -7.19 -7.87 -12.95
N GLN A 152 -6.14 -8.20 -12.23
CA GLN A 152 -6.17 -8.66 -10.84
C GLN A 152 -5.57 -7.60 -9.92
N GLU A 153 -5.21 -7.96 -8.72
CA GLU A 153 -4.41 -7.15 -7.81
C GLU A 153 -2.96 -7.00 -8.29
N VAL A 154 -2.23 -6.04 -7.77
CA VAL A 154 -0.77 -5.96 -7.98
C VAL A 154 -0.11 -7.22 -7.43
N CYS A 155 -0.46 -7.58 -6.22
CA CYS A 155 -0.01 -8.83 -5.60
C CYS A 155 -0.90 -9.27 -4.44
N GLU A 156 -0.89 -10.58 -4.18
CA GLU A 156 -1.32 -11.18 -2.92
C GLU A 156 -0.09 -11.54 -2.09
N ALA A 157 -0.04 -11.12 -0.81
CA ALA A 157 1.10 -11.35 0.07
C ALA A 157 0.73 -11.26 1.54
N GLU A 158 1.57 -11.76 2.45
CA GLU A 158 1.48 -11.42 3.87
C GLU A 158 2.16 -10.09 4.20
N CYS A 159 3.29 -9.80 3.55
CA CYS A 159 4.00 -8.54 3.71
C CYS A 159 4.34 -7.93 2.36
N ILE A 160 4.01 -6.65 2.19
CA ILE A 160 4.31 -5.89 0.97
C ILE A 160 5.25 -4.75 1.34
N ILE A 161 6.41 -4.70 0.70
CA ILE A 161 7.44 -3.69 0.93
C ILE A 161 7.66 -2.91 -0.35
N ILE A 162 7.43 -1.59 -0.33
CA ILE A 162 7.55 -0.72 -1.49
C ILE A 162 8.63 0.33 -1.23
N GLY A 163 9.54 0.51 -2.17
CA GLY A 163 10.65 1.43 -2.00
C GLY A 163 11.12 2.12 -3.28
N GLY A 164 12.11 2.98 -3.11
CA GLY A 164 12.75 3.72 -4.18
C GLY A 164 11.82 4.68 -4.92
N LYS A 165 12.06 4.91 -6.20
CA LYS A 165 11.15 5.67 -7.06
C LYS A 165 10.21 4.70 -7.77
N THR A 166 9.03 4.48 -7.18
CA THR A 166 8.06 3.48 -7.66
C THR A 166 6.74 4.14 -8.08
N SER A 167 6.25 3.76 -9.25
CA SER A 167 4.95 4.15 -9.78
C SER A 167 4.08 2.92 -9.99
N ILE A 168 2.84 2.96 -9.50
CA ILE A 168 1.84 1.90 -9.67
C ILE A 168 0.58 2.50 -10.26
N THR A 169 0.13 1.95 -11.38
CA THR A 169 -1.16 2.28 -11.99
C THR A 169 -1.99 1.01 -12.11
N SER A 170 -3.25 1.05 -11.69
CA SER A 170 -4.16 -0.09 -11.81
C SER A 170 -5.54 0.34 -12.30
N SER A 171 -6.06 -0.39 -13.25
CA SER A 171 -7.41 -0.25 -13.78
C SER A 171 -8.32 -1.44 -13.44
N SER A 172 -8.06 -2.17 -12.36
CA SER A 172 -8.85 -3.32 -11.92
C SER A 172 -10.07 -2.87 -11.07
N PRO A 173 -11.29 -2.82 -11.62
CA PRO A 173 -12.43 -2.24 -10.91
C PRO A 173 -13.03 -3.16 -9.85
N ASN A 174 -12.73 -4.44 -9.88
CA ASN A 174 -13.41 -5.46 -9.07
C ASN A 174 -12.57 -6.03 -7.92
N LEU A 175 -11.26 -5.82 -7.95
CA LEU A 175 -10.32 -6.39 -6.97
C LEU A 175 -9.57 -5.28 -6.22
N PRO A 176 -9.02 -5.57 -5.03
CA PRO A 176 -8.16 -4.64 -4.32
C PRO A 176 -6.84 -4.43 -5.07
N LEU A 177 -6.13 -3.36 -4.75
CA LEU A 177 -4.79 -3.17 -5.29
C LEU A 177 -3.80 -4.17 -4.68
N PHE A 178 -3.92 -4.41 -3.37
CA PHE A 178 -3.15 -5.39 -2.61
C PHE A 178 -4.08 -6.33 -1.85
N SER A 179 -3.84 -7.63 -1.94
CA SER A 179 -4.63 -8.66 -1.29
C SER A 179 -3.84 -9.35 -0.18
N PHE A 180 -4.53 -9.56 0.94
CA PHE A 180 -4.00 -10.29 2.10
C PHE A 180 -4.94 -11.42 2.45
N ARG A 181 -4.41 -12.53 2.89
CA ARG A 181 -5.25 -13.63 3.38
C ARG A 181 -5.89 -13.27 4.72
N SER A 182 -7.10 -13.78 4.94
CA SER A 182 -7.83 -13.57 6.20
C SER A 182 -7.16 -14.23 7.41
N ASP A 183 -6.35 -15.26 7.18
CA ASP A 183 -5.59 -16.02 8.18
C ASP A 183 -4.15 -15.49 8.38
N SER A 184 -3.73 -14.45 7.65
CA SER A 184 -2.42 -13.81 7.83
C SER A 184 -2.16 -13.44 9.29
N VAL A 185 -0.96 -13.75 9.77
CA VAL A 185 -0.57 -13.55 11.18
C VAL A 185 -0.06 -12.13 11.42
N ASN A 186 0.80 -11.63 10.53
CA ASN A 186 1.44 -10.31 10.63
C ASN A 186 1.37 -9.54 9.30
N PRO A 187 0.17 -9.31 8.76
CA PRO A 187 0.05 -8.62 7.49
C PRO A 187 0.56 -7.19 7.59
N ALA A 188 1.34 -6.77 6.59
CA ALA A 188 1.93 -5.44 6.59
C ALA A 188 2.08 -4.84 5.20
N VAL A 189 1.89 -3.52 5.12
CA VAL A 189 2.38 -2.69 4.01
C VAL A 189 3.40 -1.71 4.56
N ILE A 190 4.62 -1.73 4.01
CA ILE A 190 5.73 -0.91 4.46
C ILE A 190 6.30 -0.13 3.27
N PHE A 191 6.26 1.19 3.38
CA PHE A 191 6.95 2.08 2.45
C PHE A 191 8.33 2.42 3.02
N LEU A 192 9.36 2.06 2.27
CA LEU A 192 10.76 2.18 2.73
C LEU A 192 11.22 3.63 2.80
N CYS A 193 12.12 3.90 3.71
CA CYS A 193 12.70 5.24 3.90
C CYS A 193 13.32 5.82 2.62
N LYS A 194 13.25 7.14 2.49
CA LYS A 194 13.78 7.93 1.36
C LYS A 194 13.21 7.52 -0.01
N SER A 195 11.95 7.10 -0.03
CA SER A 195 11.25 6.68 -1.23
C SER A 195 10.29 7.76 -1.74
N ASP A 196 10.03 7.73 -3.05
CA ASP A 196 9.04 8.57 -3.72
C ASP A 196 8.09 7.67 -4.51
N ILE A 197 6.88 7.50 -3.98
CA ILE A 197 5.95 6.48 -4.44
C ILE A 197 4.66 7.15 -4.90
N THR A 198 4.28 6.88 -6.14
CA THR A 198 3.04 7.35 -6.73
C THR A 198 2.14 6.17 -7.08
N ILE A 199 0.90 6.20 -6.59
CA ILE A 199 -0.10 5.17 -6.86
C ILE A 199 -1.34 5.85 -7.44
N SER A 200 -1.77 5.39 -8.62
CA SER A 200 -3.01 5.80 -9.27
C SER A 200 -3.84 4.57 -9.55
N THR A 201 -5.05 4.53 -9.03
CA THR A 201 -5.86 3.32 -9.13
C THR A 201 -7.34 3.62 -9.32
N ASP A 202 -7.99 2.77 -10.10
CA ASP A 202 -9.45 2.68 -10.23
C ASP A 202 -9.99 1.42 -9.51
N THR A 203 -9.16 0.77 -8.68
CA THR A 203 -9.55 -0.45 -7.95
C THR A 203 -10.63 -0.17 -6.92
N ARG A 204 -11.37 -1.22 -6.59
CA ARG A 204 -12.43 -1.17 -5.58
C ARG A 204 -11.91 -0.89 -4.17
N GLU A 205 -10.74 -1.39 -3.86
CA GLU A 205 -10.11 -1.28 -2.54
C GLU A 205 -8.61 -1.15 -2.73
N PHE A 206 -7.95 -0.37 -1.87
CA PHE A 206 -6.50 -0.33 -1.89
C PHE A 206 -5.91 -1.61 -1.28
N MET A 207 -6.50 -2.06 -0.19
CA MET A 207 -6.10 -3.27 0.51
C MET A 207 -7.31 -4.00 1.04
N SER A 208 -7.31 -5.33 0.95
CA SER A 208 -8.36 -6.18 1.52
C SER A 208 -7.81 -7.47 2.11
N GLY A 209 -8.64 -8.15 2.89
CA GLY A 209 -8.43 -9.52 3.35
C GLY A 209 -8.26 -9.69 4.85
N THR A 210 -7.81 -8.69 5.60
CA THR A 210 -7.58 -8.83 7.04
C THR A 210 -7.78 -7.53 7.81
N ASN A 211 -8.10 -7.63 9.10
CA ASN A 211 -8.23 -6.50 10.02
C ASN A 211 -7.01 -6.35 10.97
N LYS A 212 -5.91 -7.03 10.68
CA LYS A 212 -4.68 -6.99 11.50
C LYS A 212 -3.52 -6.24 10.85
N LEU A 213 -3.77 -5.61 9.72
CA LEU A 213 -2.75 -5.01 8.88
C LEU A 213 -1.99 -3.88 9.60
N ASN A 214 -0.68 -3.91 9.54
CA ASN A 214 0.18 -2.78 9.90
C ASN A 214 0.53 -1.98 8.63
N PHE A 215 0.21 -0.70 8.64
CA PHE A 215 0.51 0.23 7.56
C PHE A 215 1.58 1.22 8.03
N THR A 216 2.75 1.19 7.38
CA THR A 216 3.90 1.96 7.84
C THR A 216 4.54 2.72 6.69
N ILE A 217 4.70 4.03 6.87
CA ILE A 217 5.50 4.88 6.00
C ILE A 217 6.73 5.31 6.79
N LEU A 218 7.90 4.81 6.39
CA LEU A 218 9.16 5.10 7.07
C LEU A 218 9.67 6.51 6.76
N HIS A 219 10.60 6.98 7.56
CA HIS A 219 11.11 8.35 7.53
C HIS A 219 11.57 8.84 6.13
N ASP A 220 11.41 10.12 5.88
CA ASP A 220 11.81 10.80 4.64
C ASP A 220 11.12 10.23 3.36
N THR A 221 9.98 9.55 3.49
CA THR A 221 9.28 8.89 2.38
C THR A 221 8.05 9.70 1.97
N LYS A 222 7.84 9.82 0.67
CA LYS A 222 6.64 10.42 0.10
C LYS A 222 5.78 9.36 -0.58
N VAL A 223 4.52 9.29 -0.19
CA VAL A 223 3.52 8.42 -0.81
C VAL A 223 2.35 9.26 -1.28
N HIS A 224 2.12 9.27 -2.57
CA HIS A 224 0.98 9.93 -3.18
C HIS A 224 0.05 8.88 -3.78
N LEU A 225 -1.15 8.78 -3.23
CA LEU A 225 -2.19 7.89 -3.68
C LEU A 225 -3.36 8.69 -4.25
N THR A 226 -3.75 8.38 -5.48
CA THR A 226 -4.93 8.93 -6.13
C THR A 226 -5.84 7.79 -6.55
N THR A 227 -7.10 7.86 -6.17
CA THR A 227 -8.12 6.96 -6.69
C THR A 227 -8.86 7.65 -7.84
N GLY A 228 -9.24 6.88 -8.85
CA GLY A 228 -9.87 7.38 -10.07
C GLY A 228 -11.40 7.38 -10.01
N ASN A 229 -12.04 7.18 -11.16
CA ASN A 229 -13.50 7.18 -11.33
C ASN A 229 -14.19 5.85 -10.97
N GLY A 230 -13.52 4.99 -10.24
CA GLY A 230 -14.03 3.66 -9.88
C GLY A 230 -15.08 3.67 -8.76
N PHE A 231 -15.67 2.52 -8.51
CA PHE A 231 -16.76 2.30 -7.56
C PHE A 231 -16.31 2.24 -6.09
N SER A 232 -15.14 2.72 -5.72
CA SER A 232 -14.66 2.37 -4.41
C SER A 232 -13.95 3.47 -3.68
N SER A 233 -14.31 3.51 -2.46
CA SER A 233 -13.50 4.01 -1.36
C SER A 233 -12.32 3.07 -1.14
N MET A 234 -11.20 3.64 -0.78
CA MET A 234 -10.16 2.90 -0.09
C MET A 234 -10.69 2.42 1.27
N THR A 235 -11.48 1.38 1.26
CA THR A 235 -11.60 0.62 2.47
C THR A 235 -10.27 -0.10 2.65
N ILE A 236 -9.35 0.54 3.37
CA ILE A 236 -8.34 -0.23 4.06
C ILE A 236 -9.14 -1.01 5.10
N HIS A 237 -9.61 -2.19 4.73
CA HIS A 237 -10.17 -3.09 5.70
C HIS A 237 -9.05 -3.43 6.67
N GLY A 238 -9.09 -2.80 7.83
CA GLY A 238 -8.40 -3.27 8.97
C GLY A 238 -6.97 -2.87 9.17
N ALA A 239 -6.56 -1.64 8.86
CA ALA A 239 -5.32 -1.16 9.45
C ALA A 239 -5.43 -1.24 10.98
N ASN A 240 -4.70 -2.16 11.57
CA ASN A 240 -4.60 -2.26 13.03
C ASN A 240 -3.78 -1.09 13.56
N ASN A 241 -2.62 -0.83 12.94
CA ASN A 241 -1.79 0.31 13.27
C ASN A 241 -1.33 1.03 12.00
N VAL A 242 -1.41 2.34 12.03
CA VAL A 242 -0.90 3.25 11.02
C VAL A 242 0.24 4.05 11.62
N LEU A 243 1.41 3.99 11.00
CA LEU A 243 2.57 4.80 11.37
C LEU A 243 3.00 5.65 10.18
N ILE A 244 3.03 6.97 10.37
CA ILE A 244 3.69 7.92 9.49
C ILE A 244 4.89 8.47 10.25
N ASP A 245 6.07 8.01 9.86
CA ASP A 245 7.32 8.26 10.56
C ASP A 245 7.85 9.67 10.28
N GLU A 246 8.97 10.04 10.90
CA GLU A 246 9.56 11.38 10.83
C GLU A 246 9.77 11.85 9.38
N ARG A 247 9.31 13.07 9.07
CA ARG A 247 9.40 13.70 7.75
C ARG A 247 8.81 12.86 6.60
N ALA A 248 7.99 11.86 6.92
CA ALA A 248 7.25 11.12 5.94
C ALA A 248 5.97 11.86 5.53
N SER A 249 5.55 11.70 4.28
CA SER A 249 4.33 12.32 3.76
C SER A 249 3.43 11.27 3.12
N PHE A 250 2.17 11.25 3.49
CA PHE A 250 1.12 10.49 2.84
C PHE A 250 0.00 11.40 2.38
N ILE A 251 -0.15 11.51 1.06
CA ILE A 251 -1.22 12.28 0.44
C ILE A 251 -2.16 11.30 -0.26
N PHE A 252 -3.38 11.24 0.22
CA PHE A 252 -4.43 10.40 -0.33
C PHE A 252 -5.57 11.26 -0.87
N ILE A 253 -5.79 11.21 -2.19
CA ILE A 253 -6.84 11.94 -2.89
C ILE A 253 -7.86 10.97 -3.46
N GLU A 254 -9.08 11.01 -2.92
CA GLU A 254 -10.23 10.28 -3.42
C GLU A 254 -10.99 11.13 -4.43
N LYS A 255 -11.14 10.64 -5.65
CA LYS A 255 -11.89 11.29 -6.72
C LYS A 255 -13.21 10.61 -7.04
N SER A 256 -13.39 9.39 -6.60
CA SER A 256 -14.65 8.65 -6.72
C SER A 256 -15.52 8.82 -5.47
N HIS A 257 -16.79 8.42 -5.55
CA HIS A 257 -17.76 8.92 -4.60
C HIS A 257 -18.68 7.88 -3.97
N GLN A 258 -18.34 6.65 -4.02
CA GLN A 258 -19.42 5.69 -3.74
C GLN A 258 -19.31 4.89 -2.45
N ARG A 259 -18.26 4.96 -1.67
CA ARG A 259 -18.21 4.17 -0.41
C ARG A 259 -17.44 4.82 0.71
N ILE A 260 -17.85 4.46 1.87
CA ILE A 260 -17.45 4.90 3.19
C ILE A 260 -17.04 3.69 4.01
N PRO A 261 -16.06 3.82 4.85
CA PRO A 261 -15.11 4.94 5.04
C PRO A 261 -13.99 4.90 3.99
N MET A 262 -13.31 6.01 3.80
CA MET A 262 -12.06 6.00 3.04
C MET A 262 -10.98 5.17 3.74
N TRP A 263 -10.96 5.21 5.05
CA TRP A 263 -10.01 4.47 5.86
C TRP A 263 -10.65 3.89 7.13
N ALA A 264 -10.62 2.59 7.28
CA ALA A 264 -11.01 1.91 8.52
C ALA A 264 -9.77 1.56 9.34
N ILE A 265 -9.69 2.06 10.58
CA ILE A 265 -8.58 1.82 11.50
C ILE A 265 -9.11 1.08 12.72
N PHE A 266 -8.48 -0.04 13.10
CA PHE A 266 -8.87 -0.87 14.24
C PHE A 266 -8.01 -0.64 15.50
N GLY A 267 -6.94 0.12 15.39
CA GLY A 267 -6.02 0.45 16.46
C GLY A 267 -5.57 1.90 16.38
N ASN A 268 -4.29 2.14 16.20
CA ASN A 268 -3.70 3.46 16.34
C ASN A 268 -3.32 4.11 15.01
N LEU A 269 -3.54 5.42 14.92
CA LEU A 269 -2.88 6.30 13.96
C LEU A 269 -1.79 7.07 14.70
N THR A 270 -0.54 6.91 14.28
CA THR A 270 0.60 7.61 14.87
C THR A 270 1.32 8.42 13.79
N MET A 271 1.47 9.70 14.05
CA MET A 271 2.26 10.62 13.24
C MET A 271 3.42 11.15 14.07
N LYS A 272 4.64 11.09 13.52
CA LYS A 272 5.84 11.58 14.17
C LYS A 272 6.25 12.97 13.66
N GLU A 273 7.35 13.47 14.21
CA GLU A 273 7.87 14.81 13.94
C GLU A 273 8.01 15.10 12.44
N ASP A 274 7.57 16.30 12.04
CA ASP A 274 7.58 16.78 10.66
C ASP A 274 6.85 15.87 9.64
N SER A 275 6.07 14.91 10.09
CA SER A 275 5.28 14.05 9.17
C SER A 275 4.05 14.76 8.64
N GLU A 276 3.56 14.29 7.50
CA GLU A 276 2.41 14.87 6.83
C GLU A 276 1.39 13.78 6.45
N LEU A 277 0.12 14.01 6.78
CA LEU A 277 -1.00 13.22 6.33
C LEU A 277 -2.07 14.13 5.73
N GLN A 278 -2.40 13.90 4.47
CA GLN A 278 -3.52 14.54 3.81
C GLN A 278 -4.49 13.48 3.29
N ILE A 279 -5.74 13.55 3.71
CA ILE A 279 -6.84 12.72 3.21
C ILE A 279 -7.88 13.65 2.62
N ILE A 280 -8.00 13.64 1.31
CA ILE A 280 -8.85 14.58 0.57
C ILE A 280 -9.91 13.81 -0.18
N ASN A 281 -11.16 13.96 0.25
CA ASN A 281 -12.32 13.51 -0.51
C ASN A 281 -12.88 14.68 -1.34
N SER A 282 -12.65 14.65 -2.63
CA SER A 282 -13.07 15.71 -3.55
C SER A 282 -14.45 15.49 -4.15
N TYR A 283 -15.18 14.47 -3.74
CA TYR A 283 -16.49 14.16 -4.28
C TYR A 283 -17.60 15.08 -3.77
N ASN A 284 -18.38 15.60 -4.71
CA ASN A 284 -19.37 16.65 -4.43
C ASN A 284 -20.73 16.16 -3.87
N ASN A 285 -21.02 14.86 -3.94
CA ASN A 285 -22.30 14.27 -3.55
C ASN A 285 -22.15 13.17 -2.50
N THR A 286 -21.17 13.31 -1.60
CA THR A 286 -20.98 12.37 -0.50
C THR A 286 -22.26 12.34 0.36
N PRO A 287 -22.89 11.18 0.59
CA PRO A 287 -24.02 11.07 1.51
C PRO A 287 -23.66 11.57 2.91
N SER A 288 -24.61 12.13 3.64
CA SER A 288 -24.40 12.76 4.95
C SER A 288 -23.94 11.79 6.06
N ASP A 289 -24.15 10.51 5.85
CA ASP A 289 -23.70 9.42 6.76
C ASP A 289 -22.30 8.87 6.44
N ASN A 290 -21.57 9.55 5.55
CA ASN A 290 -20.22 9.20 5.14
C ASN A 290 -19.17 9.82 6.06
N TYR A 291 -17.98 9.18 6.11
CA TYR A 291 -16.84 9.65 6.86
C TYR A 291 -15.52 9.24 6.20
N ASN A 292 -14.48 10.05 6.38
CA ASN A 292 -13.17 9.75 5.79
C ASN A 292 -12.44 8.65 6.57
N ILE A 293 -12.38 8.77 7.88
CA ILE A 293 -11.74 7.76 8.74
C ILE A 293 -12.77 7.18 9.70
N HIS A 294 -12.81 5.86 9.80
CA HIS A 294 -13.60 5.13 10.79
C HIS A 294 -12.71 4.34 11.74
N PHE A 295 -12.67 4.76 12.99
CA PHE A 295 -12.03 3.99 14.04
C PHE A 295 -12.99 2.93 14.55
N LYS A 296 -12.68 1.65 14.32
CA LYS A 296 -13.54 0.50 14.60
C LYS A 296 -13.13 -0.30 15.84
N GLY A 297 -11.92 -0.13 16.33
CA GLY A 297 -11.41 -0.82 17.53
C GLY A 297 -11.97 -0.26 18.83
N THR A 298 -11.77 -0.98 19.93
CA THR A 298 -12.24 -0.59 21.28
C THR A 298 -11.33 0.43 21.97
N ASP A 299 -10.03 0.45 21.61
CA ASP A 299 -9.01 1.27 22.27
C ASP A 299 -8.20 2.06 21.24
N CYS A 300 -8.90 2.64 20.26
CA CYS A 300 -8.24 3.39 19.19
C CYS A 300 -7.61 4.69 19.71
N LYS A 301 -6.43 5.03 19.15
CA LYS A 301 -5.72 6.26 19.52
C LYS A 301 -5.23 6.99 18.27
N ILE A 302 -5.28 8.31 18.34
CA ILE A 302 -4.57 9.18 17.41
C ILE A 302 -3.43 9.84 18.20
N ASN A 303 -2.19 9.49 17.86
CA ASN A 303 -0.99 10.03 18.50
C ASN A 303 -0.28 10.98 17.53
N LEU A 304 -0.22 12.24 17.86
CA LEU A 304 0.40 13.30 17.06
C LEU A 304 1.62 13.84 17.80
N TYR A 305 2.82 13.47 17.36
CA TYR A 305 4.08 13.94 17.92
C TYR A 305 4.68 15.00 16.99
N ASN A 306 4.24 16.23 17.15
CA ASN A 306 4.71 17.39 16.39
C ASN A 306 4.70 17.18 14.85
N PRO A 307 3.58 16.72 14.25
CA PRO A 307 3.50 16.55 12.82
C PRO A 307 3.51 17.90 12.11
N LYS A 308 4.07 17.95 10.91
CA LYS A 308 4.03 19.14 10.08
C LYS A 308 2.63 19.48 9.63
N ASN A 309 1.84 18.47 9.26
CA ASN A 309 0.49 18.66 8.74
C ASN A 309 -0.37 17.40 8.94
N LEU A 310 -1.58 17.60 9.46
CA LEU A 310 -2.69 16.64 9.34
C LEU A 310 -3.88 17.36 8.73
N THR A 311 -4.21 17.05 7.49
CA THR A 311 -5.39 17.57 6.80
C THR A 311 -6.32 16.43 6.46
N ILE A 312 -7.54 16.45 6.97
CA ILE A 312 -8.60 15.54 6.57
C ILE A 312 -9.75 16.40 6.06
N TYR A 313 -10.03 16.28 4.77
CA TYR A 313 -11.03 17.09 4.10
C TYR A 313 -12.09 16.20 3.46
N THR A 314 -13.35 16.55 3.68
CA THR A 314 -14.48 15.98 2.97
C THR A 314 -15.55 17.04 2.75
N LYS A 315 -16.26 16.93 1.65
CA LYS A 315 -17.38 17.78 1.35
C LYS A 315 -18.68 17.03 1.68
N ASN A 316 -19.53 17.61 2.53
CA ASN A 316 -20.81 17.06 2.95
C ASN A 316 -20.76 15.71 3.70
N ALA A 317 -19.69 15.42 4.44
CA ALA A 317 -19.59 14.20 5.22
C ALA A 317 -18.75 14.43 6.50
N ASN A 318 -18.75 13.45 7.40
CA ASN A 318 -17.96 13.51 8.62
C ASN A 318 -16.48 13.22 8.34
N VAL A 319 -15.60 13.89 9.06
CA VAL A 319 -14.14 13.69 8.92
C VAL A 319 -13.70 12.41 9.60
N ILE A 320 -14.13 12.19 10.83
CA ILE A 320 -13.81 11.02 11.65
C ILE A 320 -15.11 10.47 12.24
N TYR A 321 -15.22 9.14 12.23
CA TYR A 321 -16.29 8.41 12.89
C TYR A 321 -15.71 7.33 13.79
N THR A 322 -16.34 7.09 14.93
CA THR A 322 -15.95 6.01 15.85
C THR A 322 -17.16 5.48 16.61
N ASN A 323 -17.23 4.17 16.78
CA ASN A 323 -18.27 3.49 17.55
C ASN A 323 -17.87 3.34 19.04
N ASN A 324 -16.62 3.58 19.38
CA ASN A 324 -16.05 3.41 20.70
C ASN A 324 -15.27 4.65 21.09
N PRO A 325 -14.93 4.86 22.36
CA PRO A 325 -14.08 5.96 22.80
C PRO A 325 -12.80 6.03 21.96
N LEU A 326 -12.45 7.23 21.50
CA LEU A 326 -11.25 7.52 20.71
C LEU A 326 -10.39 8.50 21.50
N THR A 327 -9.17 8.09 21.82
CA THR A 327 -8.22 8.94 22.54
C THR A 327 -7.35 9.69 21.56
N PHE A 328 -7.28 11.00 21.71
CA PHE A 328 -6.31 11.85 21.04
C PHE A 328 -5.18 12.20 22.00
N SER A 329 -3.94 11.95 21.60
CA SER A 329 -2.75 12.44 22.27
C SER A 329 -2.01 13.35 21.31
N ILE A 330 -2.03 14.66 21.59
CA ILE A 330 -1.55 15.67 20.66
C ILE A 330 -0.43 16.46 21.32
N SER A 331 0.74 16.51 20.67
CA SER A 331 1.80 17.44 20.95
C SER A 331 2.06 18.23 19.67
N CYS A 332 1.52 19.44 19.59
CA CYS A 332 1.68 20.33 18.44
C CYS A 332 1.48 21.79 18.87
N SER A 333 1.94 22.73 18.07
CA SER A 333 1.86 24.16 18.39
C SER A 333 0.52 24.78 18.06
N ARG A 334 -0.27 24.17 17.15
CA ARG A 334 -1.54 24.74 16.69
C ARG A 334 -2.53 23.69 16.21
N ILE A 335 -3.82 23.86 16.53
CA ILE A 335 -4.93 23.08 16.04
C ILE A 335 -5.99 24.03 15.50
N ASN A 336 -6.46 23.79 14.28
CA ASN A 336 -7.60 24.47 13.69
C ASN A 336 -8.67 23.44 13.30
N MET A 337 -9.91 23.73 13.62
CA MET A 337 -11.07 22.91 13.28
C MET A 337 -12.14 23.77 12.64
N TRP A 338 -12.78 23.26 11.60
CA TRP A 338 -13.88 23.91 10.92
C TRP A 338 -15.12 23.03 11.01
N GLN A 339 -16.14 23.59 11.61
CA GLN A 339 -17.45 22.98 11.68
C GLN A 339 -18.27 23.45 10.48
N ASN A 340 -18.82 22.53 9.70
CA ASN A 340 -19.64 22.84 8.51
C ASN A 340 -18.99 23.77 7.48
N SER A 341 -17.67 23.89 7.47
CA SER A 341 -16.93 24.71 6.51
C SER A 341 -15.89 23.89 5.78
N THR A 342 -15.75 24.15 4.50
CA THR A 342 -14.71 23.59 3.63
C THR A 342 -13.71 24.65 3.18
N ASP A 343 -13.85 25.88 3.69
CA ASP A 343 -12.99 27.00 3.36
C ASP A 343 -11.82 27.09 4.34
N LEU A 344 -10.70 26.48 3.97
CA LEU A 344 -9.45 26.50 4.73
C LEU A 344 -8.82 27.89 4.85
N SER A 345 -9.30 28.88 4.08
CA SER A 345 -8.85 30.27 4.19
C SER A 345 -9.53 31.04 5.31
N SER A 346 -10.65 30.55 5.83
CA SER A 346 -11.31 31.11 7.02
C SER A 346 -10.58 30.69 8.28
N ALA A 347 -10.67 31.50 9.35
CA ALA A 347 -10.22 31.08 10.66
C ALA A 347 -11.01 29.85 11.12
N GLY A 348 -10.34 28.87 11.69
CA GLY A 348 -11.01 27.70 12.28
C GLY A 348 -11.90 28.10 13.47
N ASP A 349 -12.98 27.36 13.69
CA ASP A 349 -13.90 27.61 14.81
C ASP A 349 -13.18 27.37 16.18
N ILE A 350 -12.16 26.52 16.18
CA ILE A 350 -11.27 26.29 17.34
C ILE A 350 -9.84 26.47 16.89
N ASN A 351 -9.08 27.33 17.57
CA ASN A 351 -7.71 27.69 17.22
C ASN A 351 -6.77 27.59 18.43
N ASN A 352 -5.48 27.30 18.16
CA ASN A 352 -4.38 27.41 19.12
C ASN A 352 -4.54 26.57 20.38
N ILE A 353 -4.72 25.27 20.23
CA ILE A 353 -4.82 24.33 21.34
C ILE A 353 -3.50 23.52 21.43
N PRO A 354 -2.55 23.84 22.31
CA PRO A 354 -1.41 22.99 22.58
C PRO A 354 -1.71 21.91 23.62
N ASP A 355 -1.14 20.73 23.47
CA ASP A 355 -1.11 19.60 24.43
C ASP A 355 -2.46 19.11 24.97
N TYR A 356 -3.22 18.33 24.16
CA TYR A 356 -4.47 17.75 24.62
C TYR A 356 -4.55 16.24 24.41
N SER A 357 -5.28 15.60 25.35
CA SER A 357 -5.90 14.31 25.11
C SER A 357 -7.38 14.51 24.80
N TRP A 358 -7.83 13.96 23.67
CA TRP A 358 -9.22 13.99 23.24
C TRP A 358 -9.79 12.60 23.33
N TYR A 359 -10.98 12.48 23.85
CA TYR A 359 -11.72 11.23 23.80
C TYR A 359 -13.17 11.46 23.43
N LYS A 360 -13.80 10.46 22.88
CA LYS A 360 -15.21 10.47 22.59
C LYS A 360 -15.94 9.57 23.59
N ASP A 361 -17.00 10.08 24.18
CA ASP A 361 -17.94 9.34 25.01
C ASP A 361 -19.36 9.67 24.56
N ASP A 362 -20.20 8.64 24.31
CA ASP A 362 -21.61 8.74 23.92
C ASP A 362 -21.94 9.73 22.76
N GLY A 363 -21.10 9.78 21.73
CA GLY A 363 -21.34 10.63 20.58
C GLY A 363 -20.74 12.05 20.66
N LEU A 364 -20.11 12.39 21.76
CA LEU A 364 -19.43 13.68 21.96
C LEU A 364 -17.92 13.49 21.88
N LEU A 365 -17.23 14.44 21.21
CA LEU A 365 -15.81 14.62 21.34
C LEU A 365 -15.57 15.49 22.56
N GLN A 366 -14.95 14.94 23.60
CA GLN A 366 -14.55 15.70 24.78
C GLN A 366 -13.04 15.91 24.78
N ILE A 367 -12.62 17.10 25.18
CA ILE A 367 -11.21 17.44 25.35
C ILE A 367 -10.87 17.37 26.82
N GLU A 368 -10.00 16.45 27.21
CA GLU A 368 -9.41 16.41 28.54
C GLU A 368 -8.00 17.01 28.51
N GLY A 369 -7.76 18.02 29.33
CA GLY A 369 -6.47 18.65 29.52
C GLY A 369 -6.58 20.00 30.21
N THR A 370 -5.45 20.59 30.60
CA THR A 370 -5.43 21.91 31.20
C THR A 370 -5.44 22.94 30.08
N ILE A 371 -6.58 23.58 29.88
CA ILE A 371 -6.71 24.68 28.90
C ILE A 371 -6.11 25.93 29.50
N THR A 372 -5.07 26.45 28.88
CA THR A 372 -4.44 27.73 29.27
C THR A 372 -4.95 28.92 28.45
N SER A 373 -5.95 28.72 27.61
CA SER A 373 -6.55 29.77 26.76
C SER A 373 -7.96 30.12 27.21
N ASP A 374 -8.49 31.25 26.74
CA ASP A 374 -9.80 31.82 27.09
C ASP A 374 -11.02 31.00 26.56
N LEU A 375 -10.81 29.78 26.06
CA LEU A 375 -11.85 28.87 25.64
C LEU A 375 -12.51 28.23 26.88
N THR A 376 -13.82 28.37 26.98
CA THR A 376 -14.61 27.70 28.02
C THR A 376 -14.90 26.25 27.64
N ASN A 377 -15.08 25.37 28.63
CA ASN A 377 -15.43 23.95 28.38
C ASN A 377 -16.64 23.78 27.45
N ASP A 378 -17.61 24.67 27.55
CA ASP A 378 -18.84 24.65 26.72
C ASP A 378 -18.57 24.91 25.22
N ALA A 379 -17.46 25.58 24.87
CA ALA A 379 -17.04 25.80 23.50
C ALA A 379 -16.33 24.60 22.88
N LEU A 380 -16.06 23.56 23.66
CA LEU A 380 -15.27 22.40 23.28
C LEU A 380 -16.10 21.11 23.19
N GLU A 381 -17.43 21.17 23.41
CA GLU A 381 -18.34 20.10 23.06
C GLU A 381 -18.50 20.06 21.55
N ILE A 382 -17.76 19.15 20.94
CA ILE A 382 -17.74 18.99 19.51
C ILE A 382 -18.66 17.85 19.14
N ASN A 383 -19.84 18.17 18.61
CA ASN A 383 -20.73 17.15 18.07
C ASN A 383 -20.16 16.61 16.77
N GLU A 384 -19.96 15.29 16.69
CA GLU A 384 -19.37 14.60 15.53
C GLU A 384 -20.08 14.84 14.20
N GLU A 385 -21.36 15.23 14.22
CA GLU A 385 -22.15 15.53 13.02
C GLU A 385 -21.68 16.78 12.27
N TYR A 386 -20.74 17.56 12.82
CA TYR A 386 -20.49 18.92 12.36
C TYR A 386 -19.08 19.19 11.82
N PHE A 387 -18.13 18.23 11.85
CA PHE A 387 -16.79 18.51 11.30
C PHE A 387 -16.65 18.06 9.86
N SER A 388 -16.56 19.01 8.96
CA SER A 388 -16.20 18.75 7.55
C SER A 388 -14.69 18.75 7.32
N THR A 389 -13.93 19.44 8.17
CA THR A 389 -12.48 19.57 8.00
C THR A 389 -11.78 19.67 9.35
N ILE A 390 -10.76 18.86 9.57
CA ILE A 390 -9.78 19.02 10.65
C ILE A 390 -8.44 19.33 9.99
N TYR A 391 -7.86 20.48 10.34
CA TYR A 391 -6.58 20.94 9.84
C TYR A 391 -5.64 21.21 11.00
N PHE A 392 -4.53 20.52 11.03
CA PHE A 392 -3.46 20.76 11.98
C PHE A 392 -2.28 21.36 11.21
N ASN A 393 -1.89 22.57 11.54
CA ASN A 393 -0.74 23.24 10.96
C ASN A 393 0.22 23.63 12.08
N ILE A 394 1.46 23.31 11.92
CA ILE A 394 2.54 23.74 12.78
C ILE A 394 3.22 24.88 12.05
N GLU A 395 3.14 26.08 12.61
CA GLU A 395 3.99 27.19 12.18
C GLU A 395 5.37 26.99 12.80
N GLU A 396 6.41 27.09 11.97
CA GLU A 396 7.83 27.11 12.42
C GLU A 396 8.10 28.27 13.37
#